data_0c365ef4e7488397102f778a6ebbfacc
#
_entry.id   0c365ef4e7488397102f778a6ebbfacc
#
_cell.length_a   1.000
_cell.length_b   1.000
_cell.length_c   1.000
_cell.angle_alpha   90.00
_cell.angle_beta   90.00
_cell.angle_gamma   90.00
#
_symmetry.space_group_name_H-M   'P 1'
#
loop_
_entity.id
_entity.type
_entity.pdbx_description
1 polymer ?
#
loop_
_entity_poly.entity_id
_entity_poly.type
_entity_poly.pdbx_seq_one_letter_code
_entity_poly.pdbx_strand_id
1 'polypeptide(L)'
;TLWVTPLCLLGAFVPVAWDVASVSLQALVAGLNILAAWPGAVWSTPAPAAWASAAATLGSLLLAMRLPGVLRAMGLPLMAPALLWTVPGPAPAEVEVWFPDIGQGHAVLVRTAHHALLFDAGPRYSRETDAGQRVLLPLLRAWGLRLDALVLSHSDSDHIGGAPAVLQMNPSMPWWGSLPPSHPLHQSRPGQACLAGVGWDWDGVRFEFLHPWDVSPSERAKPNTLSCVLKVQARGGSVLLTGDIEAAQEKALVSNEPAGGDGASRLRADVLLVPHHGSNTSSTTEFLAAVAPRWAWVQAGYRNRYGHPTTAVMARYQAQGITVLESVRCGAGRWRSAQPDQVHCEREAQARYWHHQVP
;
A
#
# COMPACT_ATOMS: atom_id res chain seq x y z
N THR A 1 36.16 -11.43 -3.98
CA THR A 1 36.46 -12.40 -5.07
C THR A 1 37.97 -12.61 -5.26
N LEU A 2 38.79 -11.56 -5.51
CA LEU A 2 40.22 -11.69 -5.79
C LEU A 2 41.07 -12.28 -4.67
N TRP A 3 40.59 -12.36 -3.44
CA TRP A 3 41.26 -12.90 -2.27
C TRP A 3 40.62 -14.20 -1.77
N VAL A 4 39.34 -14.16 -1.46
CA VAL A 4 38.60 -15.30 -0.87
C VAL A 4 38.49 -16.47 -1.84
N THR A 5 38.20 -16.22 -3.11
CA THR A 5 38.00 -17.30 -4.12
C THR A 5 39.29 -18.11 -4.34
N PRO A 6 40.51 -17.52 -4.54
CA PRO A 6 41.74 -18.29 -4.61
C PRO A 6 42.03 -19.11 -3.35
N LEU A 7 41.78 -18.54 -2.16
CA LEU A 7 41.98 -19.26 -0.90
C LEU A 7 41.02 -20.45 -0.77
N CYS A 8 39.75 -20.30 -1.19
CA CYS A 8 38.80 -21.42 -1.19
C CYS A 8 39.25 -22.55 -2.13
N LEU A 9 39.76 -22.21 -3.32
CA LEU A 9 40.29 -23.22 -4.26
C LEU A 9 41.57 -23.89 -3.74
N LEU A 10 42.47 -23.12 -3.15
CA LEU A 10 43.68 -23.64 -2.55
C LEU A 10 43.38 -24.55 -1.35
N GLY A 11 42.29 -24.29 -0.63
CA GLY A 11 41.85 -25.09 0.52
C GLY A 11 41.51 -26.52 0.18
N ALA A 12 41.22 -26.82 -1.11
CA ALA A 12 41.07 -28.21 -1.57
C ALA A 12 42.35 -29.04 -1.43
N PHE A 13 43.52 -28.38 -1.42
CA PHE A 13 44.84 -29.03 -1.28
C PHE A 13 45.47 -28.72 0.06
N VAL A 14 45.21 -27.56 0.64
CA VAL A 14 45.76 -27.06 1.90
C VAL A 14 44.66 -26.59 2.82
N PRO A 15 44.16 -27.43 3.76
CA PRO A 15 42.97 -27.11 4.58
C PRO A 15 43.04 -25.76 5.32
N VAL A 16 44.22 -25.34 5.79
CA VAL A 16 44.41 -24.03 6.46
C VAL A 16 44.00 -22.84 5.59
N ALA A 17 44.00 -22.97 4.25
CA ALA A 17 43.55 -21.92 3.36
C ALA A 17 42.03 -21.67 3.49
N TRP A 18 41.23 -22.68 3.87
CA TRP A 18 39.83 -22.51 4.17
C TRP A 18 39.60 -21.69 5.46
N ASP A 19 40.44 -21.92 6.49
CA ASP A 19 40.35 -21.17 7.74
C ASP A 19 40.64 -19.69 7.49
N VAL A 20 41.68 -19.40 6.71
CA VAL A 20 42.02 -18.01 6.31
C VAL A 20 40.92 -17.38 5.47
N ALA A 21 40.32 -18.14 4.53
CA ALA A 21 39.18 -17.67 3.73
C ALA A 21 37.96 -17.37 4.63
N SER A 22 37.68 -18.27 5.60
CA SER A 22 36.56 -18.12 6.54
C SER A 22 36.72 -16.86 7.41
N VAL A 23 37.90 -16.68 8.01
CA VAL A 23 38.21 -15.48 8.84
C VAL A 23 38.08 -14.20 7.99
N SER A 24 38.62 -14.22 6.77
CA SER A 24 38.54 -13.08 5.85
C SER A 24 37.05 -12.73 5.48
N LEU A 25 36.24 -13.76 5.25
CA LEU A 25 34.82 -13.59 4.96
C LEU A 25 34.06 -13.06 6.19
N GLN A 26 34.32 -13.60 7.37
CA GLN A 26 33.71 -13.13 8.63
C GLN A 26 34.06 -11.66 8.89
N ALA A 27 35.32 -11.26 8.69
CA ALA A 27 35.74 -9.87 8.83
C ALA A 27 35.05 -8.95 7.82
N LEU A 28 34.90 -9.39 6.58
CA LEU A 28 34.15 -8.66 5.57
C LEU A 28 32.67 -8.50 5.97
N VAL A 29 32.02 -9.60 6.39
CA VAL A 29 30.60 -9.57 6.82
C VAL A 29 30.43 -8.66 8.04
N ALA A 30 31.34 -8.72 9.01
CA ALA A 30 31.30 -7.83 10.18
C ALA A 30 31.42 -6.36 9.76
N GLY A 31 32.35 -6.02 8.87
CA GLY A 31 32.50 -4.67 8.33
C GLY A 31 31.27 -4.20 7.56
N LEU A 32 30.69 -5.05 6.74
CA LEU A 32 29.45 -4.75 6.01
C LEU A 32 28.24 -4.54 6.95
N ASN A 33 28.15 -5.34 8.02
CA ASN A 33 27.09 -5.17 9.02
C ASN A 33 27.22 -3.83 9.77
N ILE A 34 28.45 -3.41 10.11
CA ILE A 34 28.70 -2.09 10.72
C ILE A 34 28.26 -0.97 9.77
N LEU A 35 28.63 -1.07 8.48
CA LEU A 35 28.22 -0.09 7.47
C LEU A 35 26.70 -0.09 7.26
N ALA A 36 26.08 -1.26 7.17
CA ALA A 36 24.64 -1.40 7.00
C ALA A 36 23.82 -0.86 8.19
N ALA A 37 24.39 -0.95 9.40
CA ALA A 37 23.77 -0.40 10.61
C ALA A 37 23.87 1.14 10.70
N TRP A 38 24.69 1.77 9.85
CA TRP A 38 24.83 3.22 9.88
C TRP A 38 23.57 3.90 9.32
N PRO A 39 22.95 4.88 10.01
CA PRO A 39 21.73 5.55 9.57
C PRO A 39 21.82 6.19 8.18
N GLY A 40 23.04 6.57 7.74
CA GLY A 40 23.30 7.14 6.42
C GLY A 40 23.72 6.14 5.35
N ALA A 41 23.69 4.84 5.62
CA ALA A 41 24.15 3.80 4.67
C ALA A 41 23.24 3.71 3.43
N VAL A 42 21.97 4.08 3.56
CA VAL A 42 21.00 4.07 2.47
C VAL A 42 20.37 5.45 2.35
N TRP A 43 20.56 6.08 1.22
CA TRP A 43 19.87 7.31 0.83
C TRP A 43 18.84 6.98 -0.24
N SER A 44 17.56 7.09 0.09
CA SER A 44 16.46 6.88 -0.85
C SER A 44 15.85 8.23 -1.20
N THR A 45 15.85 8.57 -2.49
CA THR A 45 15.12 9.73 -3.01
C THR A 45 13.91 9.25 -3.81
N PRO A 46 12.81 10.02 -3.84
CA PRO A 46 11.71 9.75 -4.75
C PRO A 46 12.20 9.73 -6.20
N ALA A 47 11.46 9.04 -7.08
CA ALA A 47 11.73 9.05 -8.51
C ALA A 47 11.58 10.48 -9.05
N PRO A 48 12.66 11.14 -9.49
CA PRO A 48 12.60 12.52 -9.93
C PRO A 48 11.97 12.64 -11.32
N ALA A 49 11.45 13.83 -11.65
CA ALA A 49 10.97 14.13 -12.98
C ALA A 49 12.09 13.96 -14.03
N ALA A 50 11.71 13.70 -15.28
CA ALA A 50 12.66 13.40 -16.36
C ALA A 50 13.73 14.49 -16.56
N TRP A 51 13.36 15.78 -16.43
CA TRP A 51 14.30 16.88 -16.53
C TRP A 51 15.34 16.89 -15.39
N ALA A 52 14.93 16.57 -14.16
CA ALA A 52 15.81 16.49 -13.00
C ALA A 52 16.76 15.29 -13.12
N SER A 53 16.26 14.15 -13.63
CA SER A 53 17.08 12.98 -13.96
C SER A 53 18.12 13.30 -15.04
N ALA A 54 17.74 14.01 -16.11
CA ALA A 54 18.65 14.44 -17.17
C ALA A 54 19.73 15.40 -16.63
N ALA A 55 19.33 16.38 -15.81
CA ALA A 55 20.27 17.31 -15.17
C ALA A 55 21.25 16.56 -14.25
N ALA A 56 20.78 15.61 -13.45
CA ALA A 56 21.63 14.80 -12.57
C ALA A 56 22.61 13.92 -13.37
N THR A 57 22.16 13.35 -14.48
CA THR A 57 23.02 12.57 -15.39
C THR A 57 24.14 13.44 -15.97
N LEU A 58 23.79 14.64 -16.47
CA LEU A 58 24.78 15.60 -16.96
C LEU A 58 25.74 16.02 -15.86
N GLY A 59 25.23 16.31 -14.66
CA GLY A 59 26.06 16.66 -13.50
C GLY A 59 27.04 15.54 -13.12
N SER A 60 26.58 14.29 -13.13
CA SER A 60 27.44 13.12 -12.87
C SER A 60 28.52 12.95 -13.93
N LEU A 61 28.22 13.19 -15.21
CA LEU A 61 29.19 13.16 -16.28
C LEU A 61 30.26 14.25 -16.10
N LEU A 62 29.86 15.49 -15.78
CA LEU A 62 30.82 16.57 -15.49
C LEU A 62 31.76 16.24 -14.36
N LEU A 63 31.26 15.62 -13.27
CA LEU A 63 32.09 15.18 -12.14
C LEU A 63 33.06 14.07 -12.53
N ALA A 64 32.68 13.17 -13.43
CA ALA A 64 33.51 12.05 -13.87
C ALA A 64 34.57 12.42 -14.92
N MET A 65 34.34 13.50 -15.70
CA MET A 65 35.26 13.93 -16.75
C MET A 65 36.54 14.55 -16.21
N ARG A 66 37.63 14.45 -16.97
CA ARG A 66 38.93 15.10 -16.65
C ARG A 66 38.89 16.58 -17.04
N LEU A 67 38.07 17.38 -16.35
CA LEU A 67 37.90 18.81 -16.53
C LEU A 67 38.59 19.61 -15.42
N PRO A 68 38.86 20.90 -15.59
CA PRO A 68 39.26 21.80 -14.51
C PRO A 68 38.29 21.74 -13.32
N GLY A 69 38.80 21.84 -12.10
CA GLY A 69 38.03 21.61 -10.86
C GLY A 69 36.76 22.46 -10.77
N VAL A 70 36.80 23.70 -11.23
CA VAL A 70 35.62 24.61 -11.25
C VAL A 70 34.50 24.07 -12.15
N LEU A 71 34.84 23.58 -13.36
CA LEU A 71 33.85 23.00 -14.27
C LEU A 71 33.27 21.70 -13.72
N ARG A 72 34.10 20.88 -13.08
CA ARG A 72 33.63 19.65 -12.40
C ARG A 72 32.66 19.99 -11.26
N ALA A 73 32.97 21.03 -10.47
CA ALA A 73 32.13 21.43 -9.34
C ALA A 73 30.73 21.88 -9.78
N MET A 74 30.55 22.37 -11.01
CA MET A 74 29.23 22.69 -11.60
C MET A 74 28.33 21.43 -11.71
N GLY A 75 28.88 20.24 -11.67
CA GLY A 75 28.09 19.00 -11.65
C GLY A 75 27.26 18.85 -10.36
N LEU A 76 27.70 19.38 -9.23
CA LEU A 76 26.97 19.26 -7.95
C LEU A 76 25.61 19.97 -7.97
N PRO A 77 25.48 21.25 -8.35
CA PRO A 77 24.19 21.91 -8.43
C PRO A 77 23.25 21.28 -9.46
N LEU A 78 23.76 20.67 -10.53
CA LEU A 78 22.93 19.94 -11.49
C LEU A 78 22.33 18.64 -10.91
N MET A 79 22.98 18.03 -9.94
CA MET A 79 22.47 16.85 -9.26
C MET A 79 21.44 17.18 -8.17
N ALA A 80 21.50 18.37 -7.59
CA ALA A 80 20.67 18.77 -6.46
C ALA A 80 19.16 18.59 -6.69
N PRO A 81 18.56 18.97 -7.85
CA PRO A 81 17.14 18.77 -8.08
C PRO A 81 16.69 17.30 -7.99
N ALA A 82 17.51 16.35 -8.42
CA ALA A 82 17.17 14.93 -8.33
C ALA A 82 17.39 14.37 -6.92
N LEU A 83 18.43 14.80 -6.22
CA LEU A 83 18.76 14.35 -4.87
C LEU A 83 17.80 14.93 -3.82
N LEU A 84 17.24 16.10 -4.07
CA LEU A 84 16.29 16.79 -3.17
C LEU A 84 14.86 16.74 -3.69
N TRP A 85 14.57 15.83 -4.63
CA TRP A 85 13.25 15.70 -5.21
C TRP A 85 12.21 15.29 -4.18
N THR A 86 11.07 15.96 -4.20
CA THR A 86 9.90 15.59 -3.41
C THR A 86 8.68 15.40 -4.32
N VAL A 87 7.83 14.44 -4.04
CA VAL A 87 6.58 14.23 -4.75
C VAL A 87 5.49 15.04 -4.06
N PRO A 88 4.92 16.07 -4.71
CA PRO A 88 3.86 16.88 -4.13
C PRO A 88 2.67 16.02 -3.67
N GLY A 89 2.13 16.31 -2.51
CA GLY A 89 0.84 15.78 -2.05
C GLY A 89 -0.34 16.44 -2.75
N PRO A 90 -1.58 15.96 -2.52
CA PRO A 90 -2.78 16.68 -2.88
C PRO A 90 -2.86 18.02 -2.15
N ALA A 91 -3.73 18.94 -2.60
CA ALA A 91 -3.96 20.19 -1.89
C ALA A 91 -4.69 19.96 -0.55
N PRO A 92 -4.63 20.91 0.39
CA PRO A 92 -5.39 20.81 1.65
C PRO A 92 -6.88 20.55 1.41
N ALA A 93 -7.48 19.72 2.23
CA ALA A 93 -8.83 19.20 2.13
C ALA A 93 -9.10 18.31 0.90
N GLU A 94 -8.08 17.91 0.15
CA GLU A 94 -8.16 16.94 -0.94
C GLU A 94 -7.50 15.63 -0.52
N VAL A 95 -7.92 14.53 -1.16
CA VAL A 95 -7.36 13.20 -0.96
C VAL A 95 -7.00 12.58 -2.31
N GLU A 96 -5.89 11.85 -2.31
CA GLU A 96 -5.47 10.97 -3.39
C GLU A 96 -5.45 9.53 -2.87
N VAL A 97 -6.12 8.63 -3.59
CA VAL A 97 -6.24 7.22 -3.22
C VAL A 97 -5.61 6.37 -4.31
N TRP A 98 -4.72 5.48 -3.90
CA TRP A 98 -4.07 4.53 -4.77
C TRP A 98 -4.44 3.10 -4.41
N PHE A 99 -4.68 2.32 -5.43
CA PHE A 99 -5.00 0.89 -5.36
C PHE A 99 -3.86 0.12 -6.05
N PRO A 100 -2.75 -0.21 -5.37
CA PRO A 100 -1.66 -0.98 -5.97
C PRO A 100 -2.11 -2.34 -6.48
N ASP A 101 -1.51 -2.82 -7.56
CA ASP A 101 -1.71 -4.19 -8.02
C ASP A 101 -0.85 -5.15 -7.17
N ILE A 102 -1.48 -5.77 -6.20
CA ILE A 102 -0.86 -6.70 -5.26
C ILE A 102 -1.26 -8.17 -5.51
N GLY A 103 -1.99 -8.43 -6.59
CA GLY A 103 -2.62 -9.73 -6.84
C GLY A 103 -3.88 -9.92 -5.97
N GLN A 104 -4.03 -11.10 -5.35
CA GLN A 104 -5.19 -11.38 -4.48
C GLN A 104 -4.96 -10.77 -3.10
N GLY A 105 -5.87 -9.91 -2.63
CA GLY A 105 -5.81 -9.25 -1.33
C GLY A 105 -6.11 -7.77 -1.41
N HIS A 106 -6.14 -7.08 -0.26
CA HIS A 106 -6.34 -5.63 -0.20
C HIS A 106 -5.06 -4.89 0.23
N ALA A 107 -4.78 -3.79 -0.45
CA ALA A 107 -3.88 -2.73 0.00
C ALA A 107 -4.28 -1.43 -0.68
N VAL A 108 -4.62 -0.41 0.11
CA VAL A 108 -5.02 0.90 -0.41
C VAL A 108 -4.21 1.97 0.29
N LEU A 109 -3.54 2.81 -0.49
CA LEU A 109 -2.77 3.95 0.03
C LEU A 109 -3.61 5.22 -0.11
N VAL A 110 -3.85 5.89 1.00
CA VAL A 110 -4.59 7.16 1.08
C VAL A 110 -3.61 8.27 1.45
N ARG A 111 -3.55 9.32 0.64
CA ARG A 111 -2.67 10.49 0.87
C ARG A 111 -3.49 11.75 1.03
N THR A 112 -3.16 12.55 2.02
CA THR A 112 -3.55 13.95 2.16
C THR A 112 -2.36 14.87 1.86
N ALA A 113 -2.46 16.17 2.12
CA ALA A 113 -1.38 17.10 1.82
C ALA A 113 -0.05 16.72 2.51
N HIS A 114 -0.09 16.27 3.76
CA HIS A 114 1.10 15.98 4.57
C HIS A 114 1.11 14.60 5.21
N HIS A 115 0.02 13.82 5.09
CA HIS A 115 -0.11 12.52 5.75
C HIS A 115 -0.39 11.42 4.74
N ALA A 116 0.01 10.20 5.11
CA ALA A 116 -0.26 8.99 4.35
C ALA A 116 -0.73 7.84 5.25
N LEU A 117 -1.80 7.18 4.86
CA LEU A 117 -2.37 6.00 5.51
C LEU A 117 -2.34 4.83 4.55
N LEU A 118 -1.96 3.66 5.05
CA LEU A 118 -2.14 2.41 4.35
C LEU A 118 -3.31 1.64 4.98
N PHE A 119 -4.28 1.25 4.17
CA PHE A 119 -5.38 0.36 4.56
C PHE A 119 -5.11 -1.02 3.98
N ASP A 120 -4.92 -2.01 4.82
CA ASP A 120 -4.40 -3.34 4.55
C ASP A 120 -3.00 -3.35 3.90
N ALA A 121 -2.34 -4.48 3.92
CA ALA A 121 -0.95 -4.63 3.48
C ALA A 121 -0.75 -5.77 2.48
N GLY A 122 -1.85 -6.34 1.99
CA GLY A 122 -1.84 -7.38 0.97
C GLY A 122 -1.32 -8.74 1.44
N PRO A 123 -1.20 -9.69 0.50
CA PRO A 123 -0.95 -11.09 0.81
C PRO A 123 0.50 -11.39 1.17
N ARG A 124 0.64 -12.52 1.83
CA ARG A 124 1.90 -13.27 1.86
C ARG A 124 1.94 -14.22 0.67
N TYR A 125 2.91 -14.04 -0.23
CA TYR A 125 3.03 -14.86 -1.44
C TYR A 125 3.73 -16.19 -1.18
N SER A 126 4.72 -16.19 -0.27
CA SER A 126 5.49 -17.38 0.14
C SER A 126 5.99 -17.20 1.58
N ARG A 127 6.79 -18.16 2.06
CA ARG A 127 7.45 -18.03 3.37
C ARG A 127 8.43 -16.85 3.44
N GLU A 128 8.97 -16.45 2.29
CA GLU A 128 10.08 -15.50 2.16
C GLU A 128 9.65 -14.17 1.54
N THR A 129 8.44 -14.09 0.95
CA THR A 129 8.00 -12.91 0.21
C THR A 129 6.55 -12.55 0.50
N ASP A 130 6.28 -11.26 0.61
CA ASP A 130 4.96 -10.68 0.84
C ASP A 130 4.76 -9.40 0.00
N ALA A 131 3.53 -8.89 0.00
CA ALA A 131 3.16 -7.67 -0.73
C ALA A 131 3.85 -6.43 -0.16
N GLY A 132 4.13 -6.41 1.15
CA GLY A 132 4.89 -5.34 1.79
C GLY A 132 6.26 -5.17 1.13
N GLN A 133 7.04 -6.24 1.10
CA GLN A 133 8.41 -6.22 0.55
C GLN A 133 8.44 -6.02 -0.97
N ARG A 134 7.54 -6.67 -1.72
CA ARG A 134 7.62 -6.70 -3.18
C ARG A 134 6.95 -5.51 -3.87
N VAL A 135 5.92 -4.94 -3.25
CA VAL A 135 5.10 -3.89 -3.88
C VAL A 135 5.08 -2.62 -3.03
N LEU A 136 4.67 -2.70 -1.76
CA LEU A 136 4.38 -1.51 -0.97
C LEU A 136 5.65 -0.74 -0.59
N LEU A 137 6.69 -1.41 -0.07
CA LEU A 137 7.94 -0.73 0.29
C LEU A 137 8.66 -0.10 -0.91
N PRO A 138 8.80 -0.78 -2.08
CA PRO A 138 9.32 -0.14 -3.29
C PRO A 138 8.51 1.07 -3.74
N LEU A 139 7.17 0.98 -3.70
CA LEU A 139 6.27 2.07 -4.07
C LEU A 139 6.44 3.29 -3.15
N LEU A 140 6.41 3.08 -1.83
CA LEU A 140 6.60 4.13 -0.83
C LEU A 140 7.96 4.81 -0.98
N ARG A 141 9.03 4.03 -1.23
CA ARG A 141 10.37 4.58 -1.49
C ARG A 141 10.42 5.37 -2.78
N ALA A 142 9.83 4.86 -3.87
CA ALA A 142 9.79 5.54 -5.16
C ALA A 142 9.08 6.90 -5.09
N TRP A 143 8.16 7.07 -4.16
CA TRP A 143 7.45 8.33 -3.92
C TRP A 143 8.00 9.15 -2.76
N GLY A 144 9.00 8.63 -2.03
CA GLY A 144 9.54 9.26 -0.83
C GLY A 144 8.49 9.42 0.28
N LEU A 145 7.53 8.52 0.32
CA LEU A 145 6.43 8.58 1.29
C LEU A 145 6.79 7.84 2.57
N ARG A 146 6.48 8.49 3.67
CA ARG A 146 6.43 7.89 4.99
C ARG A 146 4.97 7.70 5.40
N LEU A 147 4.63 6.53 5.88
CA LEU A 147 3.30 6.27 6.42
C LEU A 147 3.17 6.83 7.83
N ASP A 148 2.06 7.51 8.09
CA ASP A 148 1.69 8.01 9.41
C ASP A 148 0.76 7.04 10.14
N ALA A 149 0.05 6.18 9.41
CA ALA A 149 -0.87 5.19 9.96
C ALA A 149 -0.98 3.95 9.09
N LEU A 150 -1.28 2.81 9.75
CA LEU A 150 -1.69 1.56 9.12
C LEU A 150 -3.04 1.13 9.70
N VAL A 151 -3.96 0.73 8.83
CA VAL A 151 -5.21 0.07 9.23
C VAL A 151 -5.19 -1.35 8.71
N LEU A 152 -5.45 -2.32 9.56
CA LEU A 152 -5.55 -3.74 9.19
C LEU A 152 -7.00 -4.17 9.40
N SER A 153 -7.72 -4.39 8.31
CA SER A 153 -9.17 -4.62 8.36
C SER A 153 -9.56 -5.83 9.20
N HIS A 154 -8.86 -6.94 9.02
CA HIS A 154 -9.05 -8.19 9.77
C HIS A 154 -7.81 -9.08 9.66
N SER A 155 -7.87 -10.32 10.21
CA SER A 155 -6.66 -11.13 10.40
C SER A 155 -6.27 -12.04 9.23
N ASP A 156 -6.98 -12.03 8.11
CA ASP A 156 -6.69 -12.92 7.00
C ASP A 156 -5.41 -12.53 6.26
N SER A 157 -4.69 -13.54 5.76
CA SER A 157 -3.32 -13.37 5.27
C SER A 157 -3.20 -12.50 4.02
N ASP A 158 -4.26 -12.36 3.25
CA ASP A 158 -4.32 -11.51 2.05
C ASP A 158 -4.60 -10.03 2.36
N HIS A 159 -4.78 -9.70 3.66
CA HIS A 159 -4.89 -8.35 4.18
C HIS A 159 -3.70 -7.95 5.05
N ILE A 160 -3.17 -8.87 5.84
CA ILE A 160 -2.10 -8.56 6.79
C ILE A 160 -0.73 -9.14 6.41
N GLY A 161 -0.64 -9.90 5.32
CA GLY A 161 0.59 -10.61 4.96
C GLY A 161 1.82 -9.73 4.82
N GLY A 162 1.68 -8.53 4.29
CA GLY A 162 2.75 -7.54 4.17
C GLY A 162 2.94 -6.63 5.39
N ALA A 163 2.05 -6.69 6.39
CA ALA A 163 2.10 -5.78 7.54
C ALA A 163 3.41 -5.85 8.35
N PRO A 164 4.03 -7.02 8.59
CA PRO A 164 5.31 -7.08 9.29
C PRO A 164 6.40 -6.26 8.61
N ALA A 165 6.51 -6.33 7.27
CA ALA A 165 7.51 -5.57 6.52
C ALA A 165 7.24 -4.06 6.59
N VAL A 166 5.98 -3.64 6.46
CA VAL A 166 5.56 -2.23 6.56
C VAL A 166 5.83 -1.66 7.95
N LEU A 167 5.49 -2.39 9.02
CA LEU A 167 5.74 -1.98 10.40
C LEU A 167 7.23 -1.92 10.74
N GLN A 168 8.04 -2.82 10.17
CA GLN A 168 9.49 -2.81 10.35
C GLN A 168 10.13 -1.57 9.71
N MET A 169 9.63 -1.11 8.56
CA MET A 169 10.13 0.11 7.91
C MET A 169 9.85 1.36 8.75
N ASN A 170 8.75 1.39 9.49
CA ASN A 170 8.36 2.51 10.34
C ASN A 170 7.98 2.06 11.75
N PRO A 171 8.95 1.79 12.63
CA PRO A 171 8.70 1.21 13.96
C PRO A 171 7.87 2.09 14.90
N SER A 172 7.74 3.39 14.66
CA SER A 172 6.95 4.31 15.51
C SER A 172 5.53 4.56 14.99
N MET A 173 5.18 4.05 13.80
CA MET A 173 3.88 4.30 13.17
C MET A 173 2.73 3.65 13.96
N PRO A 174 1.67 4.36 14.35
CA PRO A 174 0.48 3.78 14.95
C PRO A 174 -0.25 2.88 13.94
N TRP A 175 -0.95 1.85 14.46
CA TRP A 175 -1.82 1.06 13.64
C TRP A 175 -3.15 0.75 14.36
N TRP A 176 -4.19 0.66 13.58
CA TRP A 176 -5.53 0.22 13.98
C TRP A 176 -5.85 -1.10 13.33
N GLY A 177 -6.65 -1.91 13.99
CA GLY A 177 -7.09 -3.15 13.35
C GLY A 177 -8.06 -3.96 14.17
N SER A 178 -8.64 -4.95 13.51
CA SER A 178 -9.54 -5.92 14.10
C SER A 178 -8.88 -7.30 14.14
N LEU A 179 -7.77 -7.38 14.89
CA LEU A 179 -7.02 -8.62 15.07
C LEU A 179 -7.26 -9.19 16.48
N PRO A 180 -7.29 -10.54 16.64
CA PRO A 180 -7.37 -11.16 17.94
C PRO A 180 -6.23 -10.68 18.86
N PRO A 181 -6.47 -10.52 20.18
CA PRO A 181 -5.41 -10.11 21.11
C PRO A 181 -4.19 -11.03 21.12
N SER A 182 -4.39 -12.31 20.82
CA SER A 182 -3.33 -13.33 20.72
C SER A 182 -2.49 -13.21 19.44
N HIS A 183 -2.89 -12.35 18.47
CA HIS A 183 -2.18 -12.24 17.19
C HIS A 183 -0.74 -11.74 17.36
N PRO A 184 0.27 -12.34 16.69
CA PRO A 184 1.70 -11.99 16.85
C PRO A 184 2.02 -10.51 16.65
N LEU A 185 1.28 -9.79 15.80
CA LEU A 185 1.46 -8.36 15.60
C LEU A 185 1.21 -7.56 16.89
N HIS A 186 0.24 -7.95 17.73
CA HIS A 186 0.02 -7.30 19.04
C HIS A 186 1.16 -7.55 20.01
N GLN A 187 1.81 -8.73 19.94
CA GLN A 187 2.96 -9.06 20.79
C GLN A 187 4.19 -8.23 20.43
N SER A 188 4.39 -7.97 19.13
CA SER A 188 5.48 -7.14 18.65
C SER A 188 5.21 -5.65 18.89
N ARG A 189 3.94 -5.23 18.81
CA ARG A 189 3.51 -3.85 18.93
C ARG A 189 1.99 -3.75 19.17
N PRO A 190 1.56 -3.14 20.29
CA PRO A 190 0.15 -2.93 20.56
C PRO A 190 -0.50 -2.08 19.46
N GLY A 191 -1.59 -2.58 18.89
CA GLY A 191 -2.45 -1.85 17.98
C GLY A 191 -3.70 -1.33 18.69
N GLN A 192 -4.35 -0.36 18.08
CA GLN A 192 -5.62 0.18 18.53
C GLN A 192 -6.77 -0.54 17.79
N ALA A 193 -7.92 -0.62 18.44
CA ALA A 193 -9.11 -1.16 17.79
C ALA A 193 -9.75 -0.15 16.83
N CYS A 194 -10.19 -0.61 15.66
CA CYS A 194 -10.97 0.17 14.72
C CYS A 194 -12.46 0.15 15.11
N LEU A 195 -12.86 0.99 16.06
CA LEU A 195 -14.25 1.05 16.52
C LEU A 195 -15.07 2.08 15.76
N ALA A 196 -16.30 1.74 15.41
CA ALA A 196 -17.26 2.65 14.81
C ALA A 196 -17.42 3.94 15.65
N GLY A 197 -17.37 5.08 14.98
CA GLY A 197 -17.40 6.41 15.60
C GLY A 197 -16.03 6.95 15.98
N VAL A 198 -14.98 6.14 16.04
CA VAL A 198 -13.61 6.63 16.16
C VAL A 198 -13.19 7.25 14.85
N GLY A 199 -12.67 8.47 14.91
CA GLY A 199 -12.23 9.18 13.72
C GLY A 199 -11.26 10.32 14.05
N TRP A 200 -10.63 10.85 13.02
CA TRP A 200 -9.66 11.95 13.10
C TRP A 200 -9.69 12.78 11.82
N ASP A 201 -9.06 13.95 11.87
CA ASP A 201 -8.93 14.83 10.72
C ASP A 201 -7.45 15.04 10.40
N TRP A 202 -7.10 14.89 9.12
CA TRP A 202 -5.79 15.22 8.56
C TRP A 202 -5.94 16.19 7.40
N ASP A 203 -5.29 17.32 7.48
CA ASP A 203 -5.25 18.33 6.39
C ASP A 203 -6.65 18.75 5.88
N GLY A 204 -7.68 18.70 6.72
CA GLY A 204 -9.07 18.99 6.35
C GLY A 204 -9.80 17.82 5.69
N VAL A 205 -9.25 16.60 5.75
CA VAL A 205 -9.88 15.34 5.33
C VAL A 205 -10.31 14.58 6.58
N ARG A 206 -11.56 14.16 6.65
CA ARG A 206 -12.13 13.37 7.76
C ARG A 206 -11.95 11.89 7.49
N PHE A 207 -11.45 11.18 8.50
CA PHE A 207 -11.36 9.71 8.57
C PHE A 207 -12.27 9.25 9.69
N GLU A 208 -13.10 8.23 9.44
CA GLU A 208 -14.00 7.69 10.45
C GLU A 208 -14.24 6.19 10.23
N PHE A 209 -14.08 5.39 11.29
CA PHE A 209 -14.48 3.99 11.27
C PHE A 209 -16.00 3.88 11.41
N LEU A 210 -16.62 3.09 10.54
CA LEU A 210 -18.04 2.80 10.55
C LEU A 210 -18.35 1.40 11.08
N HIS A 211 -17.36 0.53 11.17
CA HIS A 211 -17.45 -0.85 11.65
C HIS A 211 -16.08 -1.34 12.13
N PRO A 212 -16.01 -2.24 13.13
CA PRO A 212 -17.07 -2.85 13.93
C PRO A 212 -17.60 -1.93 15.05
N TRP A 213 -18.79 -2.26 15.59
CA TRP A 213 -19.37 -1.51 16.74
C TRP A 213 -18.89 -2.07 18.08
N ASP A 214 -18.45 -3.31 18.12
CA ASP A 214 -17.92 -3.94 19.31
C ASP A 214 -16.59 -4.62 18.98
N VAL A 215 -15.63 -4.49 19.86
CA VAL A 215 -14.31 -5.13 19.80
C VAL A 215 -14.16 -6.26 20.79
N SER A 216 -15.23 -6.88 21.27
CA SER A 216 -15.09 -8.17 21.94
C SER A 216 -14.71 -9.22 20.89
N PRO A 217 -13.43 -9.32 20.49
CA PRO A 217 -13.02 -10.34 19.56
C PRO A 217 -13.06 -11.63 20.33
N SER A 218 -14.21 -12.33 20.25
CA SER A 218 -14.15 -13.73 20.62
C SER A 218 -13.15 -14.35 19.65
N GLU A 219 -12.16 -15.08 20.15
CA GLU A 219 -11.22 -15.84 19.31
C GLU A 219 -11.94 -16.80 18.34
N ARG A 220 -13.25 -16.94 18.48
CA ARG A 220 -14.16 -17.73 17.65
C ARG A 220 -14.89 -16.91 16.58
N ALA A 221 -14.80 -15.58 16.58
CA ALA A 221 -15.42 -14.77 15.54
C ALA A 221 -14.72 -15.02 14.20
N LYS A 222 -15.49 -15.13 13.12
CA LYS A 222 -14.93 -15.18 11.77
C LYS A 222 -14.23 -13.85 11.48
N PRO A 223 -12.99 -13.82 10.97
CA PRO A 223 -12.24 -12.58 10.72
C PRO A 223 -13.05 -11.54 9.95
N ASN A 224 -13.70 -11.93 8.86
CA ASN A 224 -14.48 -11.03 7.99
C ASN A 224 -15.58 -10.28 8.75
N THR A 225 -16.21 -10.92 9.77
CA THR A 225 -17.30 -10.30 10.53
C THR A 225 -16.85 -9.12 11.38
N LEU A 226 -15.56 -8.94 11.57
CA LEU A 226 -14.96 -7.85 12.34
C LEU A 226 -14.17 -6.88 11.47
N SER A 227 -14.24 -7.00 10.12
CA SER A 227 -13.51 -6.13 9.20
C SER A 227 -13.73 -4.65 9.52
N CYS A 228 -12.65 -3.89 9.66
CA CYS A 228 -12.73 -2.45 9.78
C CYS A 228 -13.30 -1.84 8.49
N VAL A 229 -14.31 -1.00 8.62
CA VAL A 229 -14.82 -0.17 7.53
C VAL A 229 -14.40 1.26 7.80
N LEU A 230 -13.61 1.83 6.89
CA LEU A 230 -13.10 3.19 7.01
C LEU A 230 -13.72 4.10 5.94
N LYS A 231 -14.39 5.14 6.37
CA LYS A 231 -14.84 6.25 5.53
C LYS A 231 -13.77 7.33 5.49
N VAL A 232 -13.43 7.78 4.29
CA VAL A 232 -12.55 8.93 4.06
C VAL A 232 -13.35 9.99 3.33
N GLN A 233 -13.54 11.13 3.95
CA GLN A 233 -14.33 12.25 3.41
C GLN A 233 -13.44 13.46 3.19
N ALA A 234 -13.30 13.87 1.94
CA ALA A 234 -12.57 15.06 1.51
C ALA A 234 -13.49 16.07 0.85
N ARG A 235 -12.98 17.27 0.63
CA ARG A 235 -13.67 18.24 -0.24
C ARG A 235 -13.64 17.69 -1.66
N GLY A 236 -14.81 17.59 -2.30
CA GLY A 236 -14.96 17.13 -3.67
C GLY A 236 -15.14 15.63 -3.83
N GLY A 237 -15.10 14.83 -2.76
CA GLY A 237 -15.45 13.43 -2.86
C GLY A 237 -15.03 12.57 -1.67
N SER A 238 -15.45 11.31 -1.70
CA SER A 238 -15.26 10.38 -0.59
C SER A 238 -15.00 8.95 -1.05
N VAL A 239 -14.36 8.18 -0.15
CA VAL A 239 -14.02 6.77 -0.38
C VAL A 239 -14.50 5.94 0.80
N LEU A 240 -15.05 4.77 0.52
CA LEU A 240 -15.40 3.76 1.51
C LEU A 240 -14.51 2.53 1.34
N LEU A 241 -13.70 2.23 2.34
CA LEU A 241 -12.81 1.08 2.42
C LEU A 241 -13.43 0.05 3.35
N THR A 242 -13.75 -1.13 2.85
CA THR A 242 -14.68 -2.06 3.50
C THR A 242 -14.03 -3.31 4.07
N GLY A 243 -12.76 -3.60 3.70
CA GLY A 243 -12.22 -4.94 3.96
C GLY A 243 -13.14 -6.03 3.41
N ASP A 244 -13.30 -7.11 4.16
CA ASP A 244 -14.06 -8.28 3.71
C ASP A 244 -15.41 -8.44 4.41
N ILE A 245 -16.12 -7.32 4.67
CA ILE A 245 -17.49 -7.40 5.18
C ILE A 245 -18.37 -8.24 4.25
N GLU A 246 -19.30 -8.95 4.86
CA GLU A 246 -20.29 -9.79 4.17
C GLU A 246 -21.72 -9.21 4.32
N ALA A 247 -22.69 -9.83 3.69
CA ALA A 247 -24.08 -9.35 3.67
C ALA A 247 -24.68 -9.00 5.05
N ALA A 248 -24.27 -9.72 6.11
CA ALA A 248 -24.74 -9.45 7.47
C ALA A 248 -24.23 -8.09 7.98
N GLN A 249 -22.94 -7.78 7.77
CA GLN A 249 -22.33 -6.50 8.16
C GLN A 249 -22.83 -5.36 7.29
N GLU A 250 -22.99 -5.59 5.98
CA GLU A 250 -23.58 -4.63 5.05
C GLU A 250 -24.99 -4.24 5.49
N LYS A 251 -25.84 -5.23 5.80
CA LYS A 251 -27.20 -4.99 6.32
C LYS A 251 -27.18 -4.20 7.63
N ALA A 252 -26.27 -4.55 8.54
CA ALA A 252 -26.12 -3.82 9.79
C ALA A 252 -25.68 -2.37 9.58
N LEU A 253 -24.72 -2.12 8.68
CA LEU A 253 -24.31 -0.76 8.29
C LEU A 253 -25.49 0.06 7.76
N VAL A 254 -26.28 -0.49 6.84
CA VAL A 254 -27.46 0.17 6.28
C VAL A 254 -28.53 0.44 7.36
N SER A 255 -28.75 -0.52 8.28
CA SER A 255 -29.75 -0.37 9.34
C SER A 255 -29.35 0.63 10.43
N ASN A 256 -28.04 0.85 10.64
CA ASN A 256 -27.52 1.79 11.61
C ASN A 256 -27.27 3.20 11.05
N GLU A 257 -27.69 3.47 9.81
CA GLU A 257 -27.71 4.83 9.28
C GLU A 257 -28.65 5.70 10.12
N PRO A 258 -28.21 6.90 10.53
CA PRO A 258 -29.06 7.80 11.31
C PRO A 258 -30.35 8.13 10.54
N ALA A 259 -31.50 7.82 11.11
CA ALA A 259 -32.78 8.26 10.59
C ALA A 259 -32.89 9.78 10.74
N GLY A 260 -32.81 10.55 9.63
CA GLY A 260 -33.22 11.95 9.61
C GLY A 260 -32.18 12.98 10.08
N GLY A 261 -30.93 12.87 9.66
CA GLY A 261 -30.03 14.04 9.54
C GLY A 261 -30.20 14.67 8.15
N ASP A 262 -29.60 15.80 7.92
CA ASP A 262 -29.59 16.64 6.70
C ASP A 262 -29.41 15.94 5.32
N GLY A 263 -29.90 14.70 5.19
CA GLY A 263 -30.08 13.96 3.93
C GLY A 263 -28.84 13.25 3.38
N ALA A 264 -27.67 13.35 4.02
CA ALA A 264 -26.47 12.68 3.55
C ALA A 264 -26.21 11.39 4.35
N SER A 265 -26.41 10.24 3.70
CA SER A 265 -26.02 8.93 4.25
C SER A 265 -24.52 8.91 4.57
N ARG A 266 -24.14 8.46 5.79
CA ARG A 266 -22.73 8.27 6.18
C ARG A 266 -22.01 7.25 5.29
N LEU A 267 -22.77 6.32 4.70
CA LEU A 267 -22.24 5.30 3.79
C LEU A 267 -21.95 5.86 2.39
N ARG A 268 -22.65 6.92 1.96
CA ARG A 268 -22.51 7.43 0.58
C ARG A 268 -21.06 7.75 0.25
N ALA A 269 -20.54 7.20 -0.86
CA ALA A 269 -19.15 7.38 -1.27
C ALA A 269 -19.02 7.39 -2.80
N ASP A 270 -18.09 8.18 -3.33
CA ASP A 270 -17.81 8.24 -4.77
C ASP A 270 -17.03 7.00 -5.22
N VAL A 271 -16.17 6.49 -4.36
CA VAL A 271 -15.38 5.27 -4.60
C VAL A 271 -15.66 4.25 -3.50
N LEU A 272 -15.93 3.03 -3.91
CA LEU A 272 -16.10 1.87 -3.04
C LEU A 272 -14.97 0.88 -3.30
N LEU A 273 -14.18 0.53 -2.28
CA LEU A 273 -13.40 -0.70 -2.31
C LEU A 273 -14.39 -1.86 -2.21
N VAL A 274 -14.42 -2.71 -3.24
CA VAL A 274 -15.41 -3.81 -3.32
C VAL A 274 -15.21 -4.78 -2.17
N PRO A 275 -16.24 -5.01 -1.32
CA PRO A 275 -16.12 -5.90 -0.18
C PRO A 275 -15.75 -7.32 -0.61
N HIS A 276 -14.85 -7.94 0.16
CA HIS A 276 -14.46 -9.35 0.03
C HIS A 276 -14.08 -9.72 -1.42
N HIS A 277 -13.33 -8.82 -2.09
CA HIS A 277 -12.83 -8.98 -3.46
C HIS A 277 -13.92 -9.27 -4.52
N GLY A 278 -15.18 -9.02 -4.20
CA GLY A 278 -16.32 -9.38 -5.04
C GLY A 278 -16.80 -10.83 -4.86
N SER A 279 -16.64 -11.38 -3.66
CA SER A 279 -17.24 -12.65 -3.25
C SER A 279 -18.77 -12.59 -3.32
N ASN A 280 -19.41 -13.70 -3.64
CA ASN A 280 -20.87 -13.79 -3.67
C ASN A 280 -21.53 -13.57 -2.30
N THR A 281 -20.76 -13.61 -1.20
CA THR A 281 -21.24 -13.35 0.17
C THR A 281 -21.39 -11.87 0.48
N SER A 282 -20.97 -10.96 -0.40
CA SER A 282 -20.91 -9.51 -0.21
C SER A 282 -21.59 -8.74 -1.32
N SER A 283 -21.53 -7.41 -1.25
CA SER A 283 -22.05 -6.48 -2.28
C SER A 283 -23.55 -6.65 -2.52
N THR A 284 -24.33 -6.60 -1.43
CA THR A 284 -25.79 -6.68 -1.51
C THR A 284 -26.38 -5.46 -2.23
N THR A 285 -27.51 -5.65 -2.89
CA THR A 285 -28.19 -4.57 -3.64
C THR A 285 -28.51 -3.38 -2.75
N GLU A 286 -28.96 -3.64 -1.52
CA GLU A 286 -29.31 -2.62 -0.53
C GLU A 286 -28.09 -1.81 -0.08
N PHE A 287 -26.96 -2.48 0.16
CA PHE A 287 -25.71 -1.82 0.51
C PHE A 287 -25.19 -0.96 -0.64
N LEU A 288 -25.19 -1.49 -1.85
CA LEU A 288 -24.77 -0.73 -3.04
C LEU A 288 -25.66 0.49 -3.29
N ALA A 289 -26.97 0.38 -3.05
CA ALA A 289 -27.88 1.51 -3.15
C ALA A 289 -27.64 2.58 -2.09
N ALA A 290 -27.29 2.18 -0.86
CA ALA A 290 -26.97 3.09 0.24
C ALA A 290 -25.62 3.83 0.02
N VAL A 291 -24.61 3.12 -0.47
CA VAL A 291 -23.29 3.71 -0.78
C VAL A 291 -23.37 4.55 -2.06
N ALA A 292 -24.15 4.11 -3.05
CA ALA A 292 -24.34 4.73 -4.37
C ALA A 292 -23.03 5.19 -5.02
N PRO A 293 -22.00 4.33 -5.13
CA PRO A 293 -20.69 4.74 -5.62
C PRO A 293 -20.73 4.94 -7.13
N ARG A 294 -19.94 5.88 -7.62
CA ARG A 294 -19.67 6.00 -9.05
C ARG A 294 -18.67 4.95 -9.52
N TRP A 295 -17.64 4.72 -8.70
CA TRP A 295 -16.53 3.80 -8.97
C TRP A 295 -16.48 2.70 -7.92
N ALA A 296 -16.38 1.47 -8.35
CA ALA A 296 -16.12 0.34 -7.48
C ALA A 296 -14.78 -0.30 -7.86
N TRP A 297 -13.87 -0.42 -6.89
CA TRP A 297 -12.54 -0.96 -7.11
C TRP A 297 -12.45 -2.39 -6.59
N VAL A 298 -12.15 -3.34 -7.48
CA VAL A 298 -11.88 -4.74 -7.16
C VAL A 298 -10.38 -4.98 -7.11
N GLN A 299 -9.85 -5.38 -5.97
CA GLN A 299 -8.51 -5.93 -5.83
C GLN A 299 -8.59 -7.45 -5.76
N ALA A 300 -8.39 -8.13 -6.88
CA ALA A 300 -8.40 -9.58 -6.99
C ALA A 300 -7.28 -10.03 -7.91
N GLY A 301 -6.75 -11.22 -7.67
CA GLY A 301 -5.64 -11.77 -8.48
C GLY A 301 -6.10 -12.28 -9.84
N TYR A 302 -5.25 -12.14 -10.85
CA TYR A 302 -5.51 -12.74 -12.16
C TYR A 302 -5.68 -14.25 -12.03
N ARG A 303 -6.79 -14.77 -12.56
CA ARG A 303 -7.15 -16.20 -12.48
C ARG A 303 -7.10 -16.75 -11.04
N ASN A 304 -7.54 -15.94 -10.06
CA ASN A 304 -7.53 -16.36 -8.68
C ASN A 304 -8.42 -17.61 -8.45
N ARG A 305 -7.99 -18.45 -7.52
CA ARG A 305 -8.66 -19.74 -7.23
C ARG A 305 -10.07 -19.61 -6.68
N TYR A 306 -10.46 -18.42 -6.23
CA TYR A 306 -11.77 -18.15 -5.63
C TYR A 306 -12.82 -17.77 -6.67
N GLY A 307 -12.40 -17.45 -7.91
CA GLY A 307 -13.27 -16.96 -8.96
C GLY A 307 -13.84 -15.56 -8.68
N HIS A 308 -13.09 -14.74 -7.93
CA HIS A 308 -13.47 -13.35 -7.62
C HIS A 308 -12.96 -12.38 -8.70
N PRO A 309 -13.74 -11.30 -9.01
CA PRO A 309 -15.13 -11.08 -8.60
C PRO A 309 -16.08 -12.08 -9.26
N THR A 310 -17.11 -12.50 -8.53
CA THR A 310 -18.10 -13.45 -9.09
C THR A 310 -19.03 -12.75 -10.09
N THR A 311 -19.51 -13.50 -11.09
CA THR A 311 -20.43 -12.97 -12.11
C THR A 311 -21.71 -12.39 -11.49
N ALA A 312 -22.22 -13.00 -10.42
CA ALA A 312 -23.40 -12.52 -9.72
C ALA A 312 -23.18 -11.15 -9.05
N VAL A 313 -22.00 -10.93 -8.48
CA VAL A 313 -21.64 -9.62 -7.90
C VAL A 313 -21.47 -8.58 -9.00
N MET A 314 -20.76 -8.89 -10.08
CA MET A 314 -20.60 -7.98 -11.22
C MET A 314 -21.94 -7.57 -11.81
N ALA A 315 -22.91 -8.49 -11.91
CA ALA A 315 -24.26 -8.18 -12.37
C ALA A 315 -24.99 -7.18 -11.43
N ARG A 316 -24.79 -7.25 -10.10
CA ARG A 316 -25.38 -6.28 -9.15
C ARG A 316 -24.83 -4.87 -9.36
N TYR A 317 -23.51 -4.73 -9.54
CA TYR A 317 -22.90 -3.44 -9.86
C TYR A 317 -23.41 -2.87 -11.18
N GLN A 318 -23.46 -3.71 -12.22
CA GLN A 318 -23.97 -3.32 -13.53
C GLN A 318 -25.44 -2.88 -13.49
N ALA A 319 -26.27 -3.61 -12.74
CA ALA A 319 -27.71 -3.28 -12.58
C ALA A 319 -27.94 -1.91 -11.93
N GLN A 320 -26.98 -1.41 -11.15
CA GLN A 320 -27.03 -0.09 -10.50
C GLN A 320 -26.24 0.99 -11.26
N GLY A 321 -25.71 0.66 -12.44
CA GLY A 321 -24.94 1.61 -13.25
C GLY A 321 -23.60 1.99 -12.65
N ILE A 322 -23.05 1.20 -11.73
CA ILE A 322 -21.76 1.44 -11.06
C ILE A 322 -20.65 0.97 -11.98
N THR A 323 -19.64 1.82 -12.20
CA THR A 323 -18.47 1.45 -12.99
C THR A 323 -17.50 0.66 -12.13
N VAL A 324 -17.24 -0.60 -12.49
CA VAL A 324 -16.29 -1.47 -11.81
C VAL A 324 -14.94 -1.42 -12.51
N LEU A 325 -13.89 -1.25 -11.71
CA LEU A 325 -12.49 -1.28 -12.11
C LEU A 325 -11.79 -2.44 -11.40
N GLU A 326 -11.06 -3.24 -12.16
CA GLU A 326 -10.37 -4.42 -11.66
C GLU A 326 -8.85 -4.23 -11.72
N SER A 327 -8.12 -4.52 -10.63
CA SER A 327 -6.66 -4.46 -10.59
C SER A 327 -6.00 -5.27 -11.69
N VAL A 328 -6.60 -6.39 -12.09
CA VAL A 328 -6.13 -7.26 -13.18
C VAL A 328 -6.03 -6.52 -14.51
N ARG A 329 -7.01 -5.65 -14.82
CA ARG A 329 -7.09 -4.88 -16.07
C ARG A 329 -6.41 -3.53 -15.96
N CYS A 330 -6.70 -2.82 -14.90
CA CYS A 330 -6.20 -1.47 -14.65
C CYS A 330 -4.71 -1.44 -14.21
N GLY A 331 -4.20 -2.54 -13.61
CA GLY A 331 -2.97 -2.54 -12.86
C GLY A 331 -3.15 -1.77 -11.55
N ALA A 332 -2.20 -0.90 -11.20
CA ALA A 332 -2.44 0.06 -10.14
C ALA A 332 -3.42 1.14 -10.61
N GLY A 333 -4.30 1.57 -9.71
CA GLY A 333 -5.25 2.62 -9.98
C GLY A 333 -5.11 3.81 -9.05
N ARG A 334 -5.48 4.98 -9.54
CA ARG A 334 -5.46 6.22 -8.78
C ARG A 334 -6.75 7.00 -8.96
N TRP A 335 -7.31 7.46 -7.84
CA TRP A 335 -8.42 8.39 -7.80
C TRP A 335 -8.06 9.63 -6.97
N ARG A 336 -8.63 10.79 -7.32
CA ARG A 336 -8.43 12.05 -6.61
C ARG A 336 -9.76 12.74 -6.35
N SER A 337 -9.96 13.24 -5.15
CA SER A 337 -11.16 14.00 -4.81
C SER A 337 -11.29 15.33 -5.57
N ALA A 338 -10.18 15.89 -6.05
CA ALA A 338 -10.17 17.06 -6.93
C ALA A 338 -10.72 16.79 -8.34
N GLN A 339 -10.76 15.53 -8.75
CA GLN A 339 -11.25 15.07 -10.06
C GLN A 339 -12.08 13.79 -9.87
N PRO A 340 -13.23 13.86 -9.15
CA PRO A 340 -13.97 12.67 -8.72
C PRO A 340 -14.54 11.85 -9.89
N ASP A 341 -14.66 12.47 -11.04
CA ASP A 341 -15.15 11.86 -12.27
C ASP A 341 -14.12 11.05 -13.04
N GLN A 342 -12.88 10.98 -12.56
CA GLN A 342 -11.77 10.34 -13.25
C GLN A 342 -11.06 9.33 -12.35
N VAL A 343 -10.76 8.16 -12.92
CA VAL A 343 -9.83 7.19 -12.36
C VAL A 343 -8.72 6.95 -13.38
N HIS A 344 -7.48 6.93 -12.91
CA HIS A 344 -6.32 6.66 -13.72
C HIS A 344 -5.88 5.22 -13.56
N CYS A 345 -5.72 4.49 -14.67
CA CYS A 345 -5.25 3.11 -14.72
C CYS A 345 -3.82 3.07 -15.25
N GLU A 346 -2.87 2.63 -14.44
CA GLU A 346 -1.45 2.63 -14.80
C GLU A 346 -1.12 1.69 -15.96
N ARG A 347 -1.80 0.52 -16.03
CA ARG A 347 -1.58 -0.45 -17.11
C ARG A 347 -2.00 0.08 -18.48
N GLU A 348 -3.03 0.91 -18.51
CA GLU A 348 -3.50 1.56 -19.74
C GLU A 348 -2.59 2.74 -20.11
N ALA A 349 -2.30 3.61 -19.13
CA ALA A 349 -1.51 4.83 -19.36
C ALA A 349 -0.06 4.53 -19.73
N GLN A 350 0.50 3.44 -19.23
CA GLN A 350 1.88 3.02 -19.47
C GLN A 350 1.98 1.72 -20.29
N ALA A 351 0.95 1.43 -21.11
CA ALA A 351 0.92 0.23 -21.94
C ALA A 351 2.16 0.15 -22.86
N ARG A 352 2.79 -1.02 -22.88
CA ARG A 352 3.92 -1.31 -23.77
C ARG A 352 3.66 -2.61 -24.51
N TYR A 353 4.24 -2.78 -25.69
CA TYR A 353 4.01 -3.91 -26.57
C TYR A 353 4.35 -5.27 -25.93
N TRP A 354 5.21 -5.31 -24.92
CA TRP A 354 5.58 -6.53 -24.20
C TRP A 354 4.75 -6.78 -22.92
N HIS A 355 3.84 -5.88 -22.57
CA HIS A 355 2.96 -6.11 -21.43
C HIS A 355 1.91 -7.16 -21.78
N HIS A 356 1.68 -8.11 -20.86
CA HIS A 356 0.59 -9.07 -21.00
C HIS A 356 -0.75 -8.33 -21.05
N GLN A 357 -1.52 -8.62 -22.10
CA GLN A 357 -2.90 -8.13 -22.21
C GLN A 357 -3.82 -9.17 -21.59
N VAL A 358 -4.60 -8.75 -20.62
CA VAL A 358 -5.64 -9.59 -20.01
C VAL A 358 -6.81 -9.63 -20.97
N PRO A 359 -7.22 -10.84 -21.40
CA PRO A 359 -8.33 -11.02 -22.35
C PRO A 359 -9.68 -10.58 -21.79
#